data_8e08db398a1d0882af832f99e0882c1a
#
_entry.id   8e08db398a1d0882af832f99e0882c1a
#
_cell.length_a   1.000
_cell.length_b   1.000
_cell.length_c   1.000
_cell.angle_alpha   90.00
_cell.angle_beta   90.00
_cell.angle_gamma   90.00
#
_symmetry.space_group_name_H-M   'P 1'
#
loop_
_entity.id
_entity.type
_entity.pdbx_description
1 polymer ?
#
loop_
_entity_poly.entity_id
_entity_poly.type
_entity_poly.pdbx_seq_one_letter_code
_entity_poly.pdbx_strand_id
1 'polypeptide(L)'
;MSVKTVQATVNGQTVSLTYNSSTGRYDGTITAPSKSSYNQSGHYYGVTIRATDDAGNAETADASHSTLGSSLQLKVREKVAPISTITYPTASALITNNKPSIVWTITDDDSGVDPSTIGITIDSGSEITGDSISKTAISGGYKCTYTPGTALSDGSHTITVNASDYDGNAA
;
A
#
# COMPACT_ATOMS: atom_id res chain seq x y z
N MET A 1 -29.22 -15.31 -30.56
CA MET A 1 -29.48 -14.47 -29.38
C MET A 1 -28.44 -13.39 -29.41
N SER A 2 -28.84 -12.10 -29.47
CA SER A 2 -27.90 -10.98 -29.51
C SER A 2 -27.75 -10.38 -28.14
N VAL A 3 -26.53 -9.91 -27.82
CA VAL A 3 -26.26 -9.17 -26.58
C VAL A 3 -26.77 -7.75 -26.75
N LYS A 4 -27.64 -7.30 -25.86
CA LYS A 4 -28.22 -5.96 -25.86
C LYS A 4 -27.40 -4.94 -25.07
N THR A 5 -26.99 -5.29 -23.87
CA THR A 5 -26.18 -4.42 -23.01
C THR A 5 -25.10 -5.20 -22.31
N VAL A 6 -23.95 -4.57 -22.12
CA VAL A 6 -22.88 -5.05 -21.23
C VAL A 6 -22.48 -3.90 -20.32
N GLN A 7 -22.40 -4.20 -19.03
CA GLN A 7 -22.02 -3.21 -18.00
C GLN A 7 -20.90 -3.75 -17.14
N ALA A 8 -20.00 -2.87 -16.74
CA ALA A 8 -18.96 -3.15 -15.75
C ALA A 8 -19.23 -2.33 -14.49
N THR A 9 -19.06 -2.95 -13.32
CA THR A 9 -19.16 -2.29 -12.02
C THR A 9 -17.88 -2.53 -11.23
N VAL A 10 -17.29 -1.47 -10.67
CA VAL A 10 -16.17 -1.55 -9.73
C VAL A 10 -16.32 -0.47 -8.66
N ASN A 11 -16.10 -0.83 -7.41
CA ASN A 11 -16.21 0.10 -6.27
C ASN A 11 -17.50 0.95 -6.29
N GLY A 12 -18.64 0.32 -6.62
CA GLY A 12 -19.95 0.97 -6.69
C GLY A 12 -20.21 1.83 -7.93
N GLN A 13 -19.22 2.05 -8.80
CA GLN A 13 -19.39 2.75 -10.06
C GLN A 13 -19.76 1.76 -11.17
N THR A 14 -20.77 2.09 -11.98
CA THR A 14 -21.19 1.29 -13.11
C THR A 14 -21.05 2.06 -14.41
N VAL A 15 -20.48 1.42 -15.43
CA VAL A 15 -20.33 1.96 -16.78
C VAL A 15 -20.90 0.97 -17.80
N SER A 16 -21.56 1.51 -18.83
CA SER A 16 -21.99 0.72 -20.00
C SER A 16 -20.79 0.56 -20.96
N LEU A 17 -20.58 -0.68 -21.41
CA LEU A 17 -19.53 -1.00 -22.38
C LEU A 17 -20.12 -1.00 -23.80
N THR A 18 -19.37 -0.51 -24.76
CA THR A 18 -19.76 -0.41 -26.17
C THR A 18 -19.05 -1.51 -26.98
N TYR A 19 -19.81 -2.18 -27.88
CA TYR A 19 -19.21 -3.17 -28.75
C TYR A 19 -18.26 -2.52 -29.76
N ASN A 20 -17.04 -2.99 -29.83
CA ASN A 20 -16.01 -2.61 -30.76
C ASN A 20 -15.87 -3.69 -31.84
N SER A 21 -16.38 -3.40 -33.03
CA SER A 21 -16.36 -4.38 -34.16
C SER A 21 -14.96 -4.71 -34.66
N SER A 22 -13.99 -3.83 -34.45
CA SER A 22 -12.60 -4.03 -34.87
C SER A 22 -11.87 -5.06 -34.00
N THR A 23 -12.24 -5.14 -32.69
CA THR A 23 -11.63 -6.06 -31.73
C THR A 23 -12.53 -7.25 -31.38
N GLY A 24 -13.84 -7.18 -31.70
CA GLY A 24 -14.83 -8.14 -31.29
C GLY A 24 -15.13 -8.13 -29.77
N ARG A 25 -14.83 -7.03 -29.07
CA ARG A 25 -14.93 -6.89 -27.62
C ARG A 25 -15.86 -5.75 -27.23
N TYR A 26 -16.27 -5.75 -25.97
CA TYR A 26 -16.98 -4.63 -25.36
C TYR A 26 -15.97 -3.78 -24.58
N ASP A 27 -15.86 -2.51 -24.93
CA ASP A 27 -14.89 -1.57 -24.37
C ASP A 27 -15.62 -0.45 -23.61
N GLY A 28 -14.97 0.07 -22.56
CA GLY A 28 -15.43 1.21 -21.79
C GLY A 28 -14.35 1.72 -20.85
N THR A 29 -14.55 2.91 -20.31
CA THR A 29 -13.63 3.54 -19.36
C THR A 29 -14.35 3.77 -18.04
N ILE A 30 -13.72 3.40 -16.93
CA ILE A 30 -14.18 3.66 -15.58
C ILE A 30 -13.05 4.33 -14.79
N THR A 31 -13.39 5.26 -13.91
CA THR A 31 -12.40 5.86 -13.00
C THR A 31 -11.98 4.82 -11.97
N ALA A 32 -10.68 4.60 -11.86
CA ALA A 32 -10.14 3.72 -10.83
C ALA A 32 -10.44 4.27 -9.42
N PRO A 33 -10.65 3.39 -8.42
CA PRO A 33 -10.71 3.81 -7.03
C PRO A 33 -9.47 4.64 -6.64
N SER A 34 -9.66 5.65 -5.78
CA SER A 34 -8.59 6.57 -5.37
C SER A 34 -7.67 6.00 -4.28
N LYS A 35 -8.10 4.93 -3.63
CA LYS A 35 -7.37 4.26 -2.55
C LYS A 35 -6.67 3.00 -3.04
N SER A 36 -5.56 2.63 -2.42
CA SER A 36 -4.89 1.37 -2.65
C SER A 36 -5.84 0.19 -2.46
N SER A 37 -5.67 -0.82 -3.29
CA SER A 37 -6.39 -2.08 -3.12
C SER A 37 -5.83 -2.95 -1.99
N TYR A 38 -4.69 -2.60 -1.40
CA TYR A 38 -4.07 -3.40 -0.35
C TYR A 38 -5.00 -3.64 0.85
N ASN A 39 -5.79 -2.62 1.22
CA ASN A 39 -6.75 -2.67 2.32
C ASN A 39 -8.09 -3.35 1.96
N GLN A 40 -8.27 -3.80 0.72
CA GLN A 40 -9.43 -4.58 0.32
C GLN A 40 -9.22 -6.07 0.63
N SER A 41 -10.31 -6.79 0.85
CA SER A 41 -10.25 -8.25 0.99
C SER A 41 -9.63 -8.86 -0.27
N GLY A 42 -8.57 -9.66 -0.11
CA GLY A 42 -7.83 -10.25 -1.22
C GLY A 42 -6.92 -9.27 -1.97
N HIS A 43 -6.75 -8.03 -1.48
CA HIS A 43 -5.90 -6.99 -2.06
C HIS A 43 -6.26 -6.60 -3.50
N TYR A 44 -7.55 -6.57 -3.81
CA TYR A 44 -8.09 -6.11 -5.10
C TYR A 44 -9.49 -5.52 -4.95
N TYR A 45 -9.89 -4.66 -5.88
CA TYR A 45 -11.27 -4.29 -6.10
C TYR A 45 -11.91 -5.27 -7.08
N GLY A 46 -12.99 -5.94 -6.66
CA GLY A 46 -13.75 -6.83 -7.54
C GLY A 46 -14.42 -6.04 -8.67
N VAL A 47 -14.26 -6.54 -9.89
CA VAL A 47 -15.00 -6.05 -11.05
C VAL A 47 -16.15 -7.03 -11.33
N THR A 48 -17.35 -6.50 -11.52
CA THR A 48 -18.52 -7.29 -11.91
C THR A 48 -18.91 -6.92 -13.33
N ILE A 49 -19.01 -7.89 -14.22
CA ILE A 49 -19.54 -7.72 -15.58
C ILE A 49 -20.93 -8.33 -15.65
N ARG A 50 -21.91 -7.56 -16.14
CA ARG A 50 -23.27 -8.02 -16.38
C ARG A 50 -23.62 -7.83 -17.84
N ALA A 51 -23.99 -8.92 -18.53
CA ALA A 51 -24.49 -8.92 -19.90
C ALA A 51 -25.97 -9.24 -19.90
N THR A 52 -26.75 -8.56 -20.77
CA THR A 52 -28.20 -8.79 -20.93
C THR A 52 -28.51 -8.95 -22.41
N ASP A 53 -29.37 -9.90 -22.79
CA ASP A 53 -29.84 -10.10 -24.14
C ASP A 53 -31.12 -9.30 -24.43
N ASP A 54 -31.61 -9.38 -25.68
CA ASP A 54 -32.82 -8.69 -26.11
C ASP A 54 -34.09 -9.24 -25.45
N ALA A 55 -34.07 -10.48 -24.97
CA ALA A 55 -35.18 -11.11 -24.25
C ALA A 55 -35.21 -10.74 -22.76
N GLY A 56 -34.20 -10.06 -22.27
CA GLY A 56 -34.07 -9.66 -20.87
C GLY A 56 -33.35 -10.67 -19.97
N ASN A 57 -32.84 -11.77 -20.53
CA ASN A 57 -32.00 -12.68 -19.74
C ASN A 57 -30.64 -12.03 -19.45
N ALA A 58 -30.10 -12.23 -18.26
CA ALA A 58 -28.86 -11.65 -17.83
C ALA A 58 -27.92 -12.68 -17.22
N GLU A 59 -26.62 -12.54 -17.52
CA GLU A 59 -25.53 -13.29 -16.92
C GLU A 59 -24.58 -12.32 -16.24
N THR A 60 -23.98 -12.76 -15.14
CA THR A 60 -23.05 -11.96 -14.35
C THR A 60 -21.80 -12.76 -14.06
N ALA A 61 -20.64 -12.12 -14.24
CA ALA A 61 -19.34 -12.65 -13.88
C ALA A 61 -18.62 -11.66 -12.94
N ASP A 62 -17.96 -12.20 -11.93
CA ASP A 62 -17.18 -11.43 -10.95
C ASP A 62 -15.86 -12.13 -10.62
N ALA A 63 -15.15 -11.66 -9.60
CA ALA A 63 -13.86 -12.21 -9.17
C ALA A 63 -13.91 -13.68 -8.72
N SER A 64 -15.10 -14.25 -8.48
CA SER A 64 -15.30 -15.68 -8.14
C SER A 64 -15.52 -16.58 -9.35
N HIS A 65 -15.70 -15.99 -10.56
CA HIS A 65 -15.95 -16.74 -11.78
C HIS A 65 -14.81 -17.71 -12.11
N SER A 66 -15.12 -18.97 -12.37
CA SER A 66 -14.14 -20.05 -12.51
C SER A 66 -13.07 -19.82 -13.58
N THR A 67 -13.40 -19.11 -14.67
CA THR A 67 -12.49 -18.85 -15.79
C THR A 67 -12.00 -17.41 -15.84
N LEU A 68 -12.85 -16.44 -15.48
CA LEU A 68 -12.57 -15.00 -15.63
C LEU A 68 -12.14 -14.32 -14.31
N GLY A 69 -12.27 -15.00 -13.18
CA GLY A 69 -12.15 -14.40 -11.86
C GLY A 69 -10.88 -13.57 -11.65
N SER A 70 -9.71 -14.09 -12.05
CA SER A 70 -8.45 -13.33 -11.92
C SER A 70 -8.39 -12.09 -12.82
N SER A 71 -9.08 -12.09 -13.97
CA SER A 71 -9.19 -10.94 -14.86
C SER A 71 -10.17 -9.87 -14.37
N LEU A 72 -11.00 -10.23 -13.37
CA LEU A 72 -11.99 -9.34 -12.75
C LEU A 72 -11.51 -8.83 -11.38
N GLN A 73 -10.21 -8.81 -11.16
CA GLN A 73 -9.52 -8.28 -9.98
C GLN A 73 -8.72 -7.03 -10.35
N LEU A 74 -9.27 -5.85 -10.07
CA LEU A 74 -8.55 -4.60 -10.30
C LEU A 74 -7.61 -4.31 -9.12
N LYS A 75 -6.32 -4.27 -9.39
CA LYS A 75 -5.31 -3.83 -8.41
C LYS A 75 -4.99 -2.35 -8.62
N VAL A 76 -5.18 -1.58 -7.57
CA VAL A 76 -4.85 -0.15 -7.52
C VAL A 76 -3.71 0.01 -6.50
N ARG A 77 -2.67 0.74 -6.89
CA ARG A 77 -1.55 1.08 -6.00
C ARG A 77 -1.47 2.59 -5.83
N GLU A 78 -1.20 3.02 -4.64
CA GLU A 78 -0.81 4.40 -4.38
C GLU A 78 0.65 4.65 -4.79
N LYS A 79 1.06 5.93 -4.73
CA LYS A 79 2.43 6.37 -5.05
C LYS A 79 3.00 7.32 -3.99
N VAL A 80 2.39 7.35 -2.82
CA VAL A 80 2.82 8.20 -1.71
C VAL A 80 3.62 7.34 -0.75
N ALA A 81 4.84 7.76 -0.42
CA ALA A 81 5.68 7.04 0.52
C ALA A 81 5.23 7.29 1.97
N PRO A 82 5.51 6.38 2.92
CA PRO A 82 5.31 6.61 4.34
C PRO A 82 6.05 7.84 4.84
N ILE A 83 5.55 8.46 5.89
CA ILE A 83 6.20 9.60 6.54
C ILE A 83 6.93 9.13 7.79
N SER A 84 8.25 9.35 7.81
CA SER A 84 9.12 9.03 8.96
C SER A 84 9.45 10.29 9.76
N THR A 85 9.35 10.22 11.09
CA THR A 85 9.68 11.34 11.97
C THR A 85 10.45 10.87 13.19
N ILE A 86 11.71 11.28 13.33
CA ILE A 86 12.52 11.03 14.52
C ILE A 86 12.04 11.96 15.64
N THR A 87 11.64 11.38 16.76
CA THR A 87 11.12 12.13 17.92
C THR A 87 12.13 12.24 19.06
N TYR A 88 13.12 11.35 19.12
CA TYR A 88 14.24 11.41 20.07
C TYR A 88 15.47 10.66 19.50
N PRO A 89 16.68 11.18 19.62
CA PRO A 89 16.99 12.56 20.00
C PRO A 89 16.40 13.56 19.00
N THR A 90 16.10 14.77 19.45
CA THR A 90 15.74 15.86 18.53
C THR A 90 16.97 16.31 17.72
N ALA A 91 16.76 16.90 16.56
CA ALA A 91 17.84 17.39 15.73
C ALA A 91 18.77 18.33 16.54
N SER A 92 20.08 18.14 16.41
CA SER A 92 21.13 18.88 17.12
C SER A 92 21.09 18.80 18.66
N ALA A 93 20.40 17.82 19.22
CA ALA A 93 20.37 17.63 20.66
C ALA A 93 21.75 17.26 21.21
N LEU A 94 22.15 17.87 22.31
CA LEU A 94 23.33 17.49 23.10
C LEU A 94 22.88 16.47 24.15
N ILE A 95 23.40 15.25 24.06
CA ILE A 95 23.09 14.18 25.01
C ILE A 95 24.37 13.64 25.62
N THR A 96 24.30 13.30 26.91
CA THR A 96 25.45 12.75 27.67
C THR A 96 25.46 11.23 27.70
N ASN A 97 24.33 10.60 27.35
CA ASN A 97 24.22 9.15 27.27
C ASN A 97 24.76 8.66 25.92
N ASN A 98 25.84 7.91 25.92
CA ASN A 98 26.45 7.36 24.68
C ASN A 98 25.72 6.12 24.13
N LYS A 99 24.65 5.64 24.77
CA LYS A 99 23.70 4.64 24.26
C LYS A 99 22.27 5.17 24.33
N PRO A 100 21.95 6.23 23.57
CA PRO A 100 20.62 6.82 23.61
C PRO A 100 19.60 5.88 22.98
N SER A 101 18.39 5.80 23.55
CA SER A 101 17.26 5.20 22.84
C SER A 101 16.83 6.14 21.72
N ILE A 102 16.91 5.69 20.48
CA ILE A 102 16.42 6.43 19.32
C ILE A 102 14.96 6.08 19.11
N VAL A 103 14.10 7.07 19.03
CA VAL A 103 12.65 6.90 18.91
C VAL A 103 12.14 7.64 17.68
N TRP A 104 11.35 6.98 16.86
CA TRP A 104 10.71 7.58 15.68
C TRP A 104 9.33 7.00 15.44
N THR A 105 8.54 7.68 14.64
CA THR A 105 7.26 7.19 14.11
C THR A 105 7.33 7.07 12.60
N ILE A 106 6.62 6.10 12.06
CA ILE A 106 6.42 5.94 10.62
C ILE A 106 4.92 5.72 10.42
N THR A 107 4.32 6.51 9.54
CA THR A 107 2.88 6.44 9.25
C THR A 107 2.60 6.50 7.76
N ASP A 108 1.54 5.83 7.36
CA ASP A 108 0.99 5.84 6.02
C ASP A 108 -0.54 5.78 6.07
N ASP A 109 -1.21 6.61 5.26
CA ASP A 109 -2.66 6.81 5.32
C ASP A 109 -3.45 5.93 4.34
N ASP A 110 -2.77 5.19 3.47
CA ASP A 110 -3.43 4.41 2.43
C ASP A 110 -3.08 2.93 2.48
N SER A 111 -1.99 2.48 1.86
CA SER A 111 -1.64 1.05 1.87
C SER A 111 -1.15 0.57 3.23
N GLY A 112 -0.65 1.47 4.05
CA GLY A 112 -0.09 1.20 5.37
C GLY A 112 1.39 0.84 5.32
N VAL A 113 2.07 0.98 6.46
CA VAL A 113 3.52 0.71 6.60
C VAL A 113 3.79 -0.79 6.65
N ASP A 114 4.69 -1.30 5.81
CA ASP A 114 5.21 -2.67 5.93
C ASP A 114 6.27 -2.73 7.05
N PRO A 115 5.95 -3.33 8.21
CA PRO A 115 6.87 -3.37 9.36
C PRO A 115 8.13 -4.20 9.12
N SER A 116 8.16 -5.04 8.07
CA SER A 116 9.33 -5.85 7.73
C SER A 116 10.45 -5.01 7.08
N THR A 117 10.08 -3.85 6.52
CA THR A 117 11.01 -2.94 5.82
C THR A 117 11.58 -1.85 6.71
N ILE A 118 11.08 -1.73 7.97
CA ILE A 118 11.54 -0.69 8.89
C ILE A 118 13.00 -0.90 9.25
N GLY A 119 13.83 0.12 8.97
CA GLY A 119 15.25 0.15 9.21
C GLY A 119 15.74 1.43 9.86
N ILE A 120 16.94 1.36 10.45
CA ILE A 120 17.69 2.48 10.99
C ILE A 120 19.17 2.32 10.66
N THR A 121 19.81 3.42 10.28
CA THR A 121 21.26 3.50 10.08
C THR A 121 21.82 4.62 10.96
N ILE A 122 22.93 4.37 11.64
CA ILE A 122 23.67 5.37 12.40
C ILE A 122 24.99 5.61 11.66
N ASP A 123 25.25 6.87 11.33
CA ASP A 123 26.37 7.31 10.50
C ASP A 123 26.40 6.59 9.14
N SER A 124 27.55 6.02 8.79
CA SER A 124 27.72 5.19 7.58
C SER A 124 27.76 3.69 7.89
N GLY A 125 27.18 3.29 9.03
CA GLY A 125 27.11 1.89 9.44
C GLY A 125 26.17 1.05 8.57
N SER A 126 26.12 -0.24 8.86
CA SER A 126 25.14 -1.13 8.24
C SER A 126 23.74 -0.83 8.75
N GLU A 127 22.76 -0.99 7.89
CA GLU A 127 21.36 -0.88 8.27
C GLU A 127 20.98 -1.94 9.30
N ILE A 128 20.23 -1.53 10.30
CA ILE A 128 19.71 -2.38 11.38
C ILE A 128 18.21 -2.55 11.12
N THR A 129 17.75 -3.78 11.10
CA THR A 129 16.36 -4.15 10.80
C THR A 129 15.87 -5.25 11.77
N GLY A 130 14.67 -5.72 11.57
CA GLY A 130 14.11 -6.90 12.24
C GLY A 130 13.82 -6.66 13.72
N ASP A 131 14.12 -7.68 14.54
CA ASP A 131 13.78 -7.72 15.97
C ASP A 131 14.68 -6.83 16.84
N SER A 132 15.75 -6.29 16.29
CA SER A 132 16.59 -5.28 16.95
C SER A 132 15.84 -3.96 17.19
N ILE A 133 14.80 -3.71 16.41
CA ILE A 133 13.93 -2.54 16.50
C ILE A 133 12.63 -2.93 17.18
N SER A 134 12.35 -2.35 18.35
CA SER A 134 11.04 -2.48 18.99
C SER A 134 10.00 -1.68 18.21
N LYS A 135 8.91 -2.31 17.80
CA LYS A 135 7.83 -1.72 16.99
C LYS A 135 6.52 -1.82 17.77
N THR A 136 5.89 -0.68 18.04
CA THR A 136 4.58 -0.60 18.69
C THR A 136 3.59 0.01 17.70
N ALA A 137 2.51 -0.71 17.40
CA ALA A 137 1.47 -0.21 16.50
C ALA A 137 0.83 1.07 17.03
N ILE A 138 0.63 2.05 16.16
CA ILE A 138 -0.09 3.30 16.38
C ILE A 138 -1.10 3.48 15.24
N SER A 139 -1.93 4.51 15.31
CA SER A 139 -2.83 4.85 14.20
C SER A 139 -2.02 5.13 12.93
N GLY A 140 -2.29 4.40 11.85
CA GLY A 140 -1.65 4.55 10.56
C GLY A 140 -0.21 4.03 10.46
N GLY A 141 0.34 3.32 11.47
CA GLY A 141 1.71 2.82 11.37
C GLY A 141 2.34 2.36 12.68
N TYR A 142 3.60 2.76 12.90
CA TYR A 142 4.40 2.26 14.03
C TYR A 142 5.17 3.37 14.73
N LYS A 143 5.25 3.26 16.05
CA LYS A 143 6.27 3.90 16.88
C LYS A 143 7.41 2.91 17.08
N CYS A 144 8.61 3.30 16.67
CA CYS A 144 9.80 2.48 16.69
C CYS A 144 10.79 2.97 17.74
N THR A 145 11.55 2.05 18.33
CA THR A 145 12.62 2.35 19.29
C THR A 145 13.80 1.43 19.03
N TYR A 146 14.98 2.02 18.99
CA TYR A 146 16.25 1.30 18.92
C TYR A 146 17.24 1.89 19.91
N THR A 147 18.01 1.03 20.58
CA THR A 147 19.11 1.43 21.47
C THR A 147 20.40 0.76 21.00
N PRO A 148 21.48 1.53 20.69
CA PRO A 148 22.74 0.97 20.24
C PRO A 148 23.32 -0.04 21.24
N GLY A 149 23.70 -1.20 20.77
CA GLY A 149 24.36 -2.23 21.59
C GLY A 149 25.75 -1.80 22.03
N THR A 150 26.47 -1.06 21.17
CA THR A 150 27.80 -0.48 21.45
C THR A 150 27.64 1.02 21.70
N ALA A 151 28.43 1.57 22.62
CA ALA A 151 28.47 3.00 22.88
C ALA A 151 28.92 3.77 21.62
N LEU A 152 28.21 4.82 21.32
CA LEU A 152 28.62 5.79 20.29
C LEU A 152 29.84 6.57 20.79
N SER A 153 30.72 6.99 19.89
CA SER A 153 31.85 7.87 20.22
C SER A 153 31.36 9.28 20.60
N ASP A 154 32.25 10.09 21.14
CA ASP A 154 31.95 11.50 21.29
C ASP A 154 31.96 12.18 19.90
N GLY A 155 31.03 13.10 19.69
CA GLY A 155 30.93 13.87 18.46
C GLY A 155 29.51 13.91 17.89
N SER A 156 29.42 14.30 16.62
CA SER A 156 28.14 14.35 15.88
C SER A 156 27.84 13.00 15.23
N HIS A 157 26.60 12.57 15.34
CA HIS A 157 26.10 11.35 14.71
C HIS A 157 24.91 11.67 13.81
N THR A 158 24.83 10.97 12.68
CA THR A 158 23.71 11.05 11.74
C THR A 158 22.82 9.81 11.93
N ILE A 159 21.53 10.03 12.05
CA ILE A 159 20.52 8.96 12.14
C ILE A 159 19.65 9.02 10.90
N THR A 160 19.57 7.93 10.17
CA THR A 160 18.66 7.76 9.03
C THR A 160 17.69 6.62 9.35
N VAL A 161 16.41 6.85 9.14
CA VAL A 161 15.35 5.84 9.28
C VAL A 161 14.62 5.70 7.96
N ASN A 162 14.21 4.50 7.63
CA ASN A 162 13.51 4.17 6.40
C ASN A 162 12.43 3.12 6.64
N ALA A 163 11.47 3.10 5.77
CA ALA A 163 10.48 2.04 5.62
C ALA A 163 9.84 2.12 4.23
N SER A 164 9.14 1.07 3.85
CA SER A 164 8.23 1.10 2.70
C SER A 164 6.80 0.83 3.16
N ASP A 165 5.85 1.26 2.34
CA ASP A 165 4.47 0.83 2.47
C ASP A 165 4.27 -0.54 1.80
N TYR A 166 3.05 -1.06 1.90
CA TYR A 166 2.71 -2.33 1.27
C TYR A 166 2.56 -2.26 -0.27
N ASP A 167 2.51 -1.07 -0.85
CA ASP A 167 2.54 -0.87 -2.31
C ASP A 167 3.96 -0.70 -2.86
N GLY A 168 4.98 -0.62 -1.97
CA GLY A 168 6.39 -0.59 -2.29
C GLY A 168 6.97 0.82 -2.45
N ASN A 169 6.27 1.88 -2.01
CA ASN A 169 6.83 3.22 -1.98
C ASN A 169 7.73 3.36 -0.74
N ALA A 170 8.95 3.87 -0.91
CA ALA A 170 9.96 3.98 0.15
C ALA A 170 10.06 5.41 0.69
N ALA A 171 10.17 5.54 2.06
CA ALA A 171 10.45 6.78 2.79
C ALA A 171 11.95 6.95 3.02
#